data_9d8686c1244919692a5d9ca74bc5aaff
#
_entry.id   9d8686c1244919692a5d9ca74bc5aaff
#
_cell.length_a   1.000
_cell.length_b   1.000
_cell.length_c   1.000
_cell.angle_alpha   90.00
_cell.angle_beta   90.00
_cell.angle_gamma   90.00
#
_symmetry.space_group_name_H-M   'P 1'
#
loop_
_entity.id
_entity.type
_entity.pdbx_description
1 polymer ?
#
loop_
_entity_poly.entity_id
_entity_poly.type
_entity_poly.pdbx_seq_one_letter_code
_entity_poly.pdbx_strand_id
1 'polypeptide(L)'
;DVYIDRQFVVERLGQITNSLPPGLVPFMTPMSSVMGEIMLMAFTSDSTSAMDLRELVDWVIRPRLLAIPGVAQVIPIGGEVRQYRVKPNPSQMMSLDVSLENLSHALHQFGANTGGGFVNQHDREYVIRNVSRTRALDDLRNLIVAERHGVSIALSQIADVEFEPRVKRGD
;
A
#
# COMPACT_ATOMS: atom_id res chain seq x y z
N ASP A 1 36.60 1.11 -0.38
CA ASP A 1 35.64 1.06 -1.50
C ASP A 1 34.24 1.28 -0.97
N VAL A 2 33.60 2.34 -1.43
CA VAL A 2 32.25 2.75 -0.95
C VAL A 2 31.22 1.61 -1.02
N TYR A 3 31.31 0.72 -1.98
CA TYR A 3 30.37 -0.43 -2.08
C TYR A 3 30.61 -1.45 -0.96
N ILE A 4 31.87 -1.73 -0.64
CA ILE A 4 32.24 -2.63 0.46
C ILE A 4 31.83 -2.02 1.80
N ASP A 5 32.11 -0.72 1.99
CA ASP A 5 31.76 -0.01 3.22
C ASP A 5 30.24 0.00 3.44
N ARG A 6 29.45 0.22 2.37
CA ARG A 6 27.99 0.11 2.41
C ARG A 6 27.51 -1.29 2.78
N GLN A 7 28.16 -2.33 2.27
CA GLN A 7 27.81 -3.72 2.58
C GLN A 7 28.00 -4.01 4.07
N PHE A 8 29.11 -3.55 4.66
CA PHE A 8 29.33 -3.65 6.11
C PHE A 8 28.26 -2.90 6.92
N VAL A 9 27.84 -1.69 6.47
CA VAL A 9 26.79 -0.93 7.14
C VAL A 9 25.45 -1.67 7.07
N VAL A 10 25.08 -2.24 5.91
CA VAL A 10 23.84 -3.04 5.75
C VAL A 10 23.86 -4.25 6.70
N GLU A 11 24.97 -4.95 6.77
CA GLU A 11 25.13 -6.09 7.67
C GLU A 11 24.95 -5.69 9.14
N ARG A 12 25.54 -4.57 9.56
CA ARG A 12 25.39 -4.04 10.91
C ARG A 12 23.96 -3.57 11.22
N LEU A 13 23.30 -2.93 10.24
CA LEU A 13 21.89 -2.55 10.39
C LEU A 13 21.00 -3.77 10.58
N GLY A 14 21.25 -4.87 9.85
CA GLY A 14 20.57 -6.14 10.05
C GLY A 14 20.72 -6.70 11.47
N GLN A 15 21.90 -6.60 12.05
CA GLN A 15 22.17 -7.09 13.42
C GLN A 15 21.42 -6.31 14.50
N ILE A 16 21.24 -4.99 14.32
CA ILE A 16 20.58 -4.13 15.32
C ILE A 16 19.07 -4.02 15.14
N THR A 17 18.51 -4.54 14.04
CA THR A 17 17.07 -4.41 13.73
C THR A 17 16.19 -4.90 14.88
N ASN A 18 16.57 -6.01 15.53
CA ASN A 18 15.82 -6.58 16.66
C ASN A 18 15.96 -5.80 17.98
N SER A 19 16.92 -4.88 18.06
CA SER A 19 17.13 -4.02 19.24
C SER A 19 16.47 -2.64 19.09
N LEU A 20 15.89 -2.36 17.93
CA LEU A 20 15.15 -1.12 17.69
C LEU A 20 13.72 -1.21 18.25
N PRO A 21 13.12 -0.08 18.62
CA PRO A 21 11.71 -0.03 19.00
C PRO A 21 10.80 -0.66 17.95
N PRO A 22 9.69 -1.30 18.36
CA PRO A 22 8.74 -1.90 17.42
C PRO A 22 8.25 -0.91 16.36
N GLY A 23 8.23 -1.35 15.09
CA GLY A 23 7.79 -0.53 13.96
C GLY A 23 8.89 0.30 13.30
N LEU A 24 10.12 0.32 13.84
CA LEU A 24 11.25 0.95 13.19
C LEU A 24 12.05 -0.08 12.38
N VAL A 25 12.06 0.09 11.07
CA VAL A 25 12.85 -0.73 10.15
C VAL A 25 13.91 0.16 9.51
N PRO A 26 15.21 -0.03 9.84
CA PRO A 26 16.25 0.74 9.20
C PRO A 26 16.39 0.31 7.73
N PHE A 27 16.55 1.26 6.83
CA PHE A 27 16.87 0.98 5.45
C PHE A 27 17.96 1.91 4.94
N MET A 28 18.76 1.42 3.99
CA MET A 28 19.80 2.23 3.38
C MET A 28 19.29 2.82 2.07
N THR A 29 19.35 4.14 1.97
CA THR A 29 19.01 4.84 0.73
C THR A 29 20.02 4.54 -0.39
N PRO A 30 19.61 4.61 -1.67
CA PRO A 30 20.53 4.56 -2.79
C PRO A 30 21.63 5.61 -2.67
N MET A 31 22.80 5.33 -3.26
CA MET A 31 23.85 6.35 -3.38
C MET A 31 23.38 7.42 -4.32
N SER A 32 23.06 8.59 -3.78
CA SER A 32 22.71 9.77 -4.54
C SER A 32 23.52 10.95 -4.02
N SER A 33 23.93 11.81 -4.90
CA SER A 33 24.45 13.13 -4.57
C SER A 33 23.60 14.18 -5.29
N VAL A 34 23.59 15.40 -4.77
CA VAL A 34 22.93 16.53 -5.46
C VAL A 34 23.49 16.70 -6.89
N MET A 35 24.75 16.34 -7.11
CA MET A 35 25.38 16.35 -8.43
C MET A 35 24.98 15.16 -9.32
N GLY A 36 24.25 14.17 -8.78
CA GLY A 36 23.73 13.04 -9.53
C GLY A 36 22.35 13.25 -10.13
N GLU A 37 21.73 14.42 -9.90
CA GLU A 37 20.48 14.80 -10.54
C GLU A 37 20.76 15.24 -11.98
N ILE A 38 20.52 14.30 -12.92
CA ILE A 38 20.91 14.48 -14.32
C ILE A 38 19.76 14.96 -15.20
N MET A 39 18.50 14.78 -14.77
CA MET A 39 17.34 15.09 -15.59
C MET A 39 16.10 15.34 -14.74
N LEU A 40 15.35 16.38 -15.09
CA LEU A 40 13.99 16.65 -14.65
C LEU A 40 13.05 16.47 -15.84
N MET A 41 11.98 15.69 -15.63
CA MET A 41 10.96 15.45 -16.65
C MET A 41 9.61 15.89 -16.11
N ALA A 42 8.91 16.75 -16.85
CA ALA A 42 7.54 17.13 -16.56
C ALA A 42 6.57 16.31 -17.41
N PHE A 43 5.57 15.71 -16.77
CA PHE A 43 4.49 14.98 -17.42
C PHE A 43 3.19 15.77 -17.26
N THR A 44 2.57 16.15 -18.37
CA THR A 44 1.30 16.88 -18.42
C THR A 44 0.33 16.19 -19.37
N SER A 45 -0.95 16.32 -19.13
CA SER A 45 -2.00 15.81 -20.01
C SER A 45 -3.26 16.66 -19.87
N ASP A 46 -3.92 16.93 -21.00
CA ASP A 46 -5.20 17.64 -21.04
C ASP A 46 -6.40 16.68 -20.90
N SER A 47 -6.17 15.37 -21.07
CA SER A 47 -7.23 14.34 -21.09
C SER A 47 -7.15 13.33 -19.96
N THR A 48 -6.00 13.25 -19.26
CA THR A 48 -5.76 12.29 -18.18
C THR A 48 -5.79 13.02 -16.84
N SER A 49 -6.50 12.48 -15.85
CA SER A 49 -6.54 13.09 -14.52
C SER A 49 -5.15 13.11 -13.85
N ALA A 50 -4.93 14.05 -12.92
CA ALA A 50 -3.68 14.13 -12.16
C ALA A 50 -3.40 12.83 -11.37
N MET A 51 -4.44 12.12 -10.95
CA MET A 51 -4.37 10.85 -10.24
C MET A 51 -3.93 9.71 -11.17
N ASP A 52 -4.52 9.60 -12.37
CA ASP A 52 -4.16 8.57 -13.35
C ASP A 52 -2.77 8.81 -13.92
N LEU A 53 -2.41 10.09 -14.13
CA LEU A 53 -1.09 10.46 -14.58
C LEU A 53 -0.01 10.09 -13.54
N ARG A 54 -0.30 10.34 -12.26
CA ARG A 54 0.60 9.93 -11.18
C ARG A 54 0.74 8.42 -11.10
N GLU A 55 -0.34 7.68 -11.25
CA GLU A 55 -0.31 6.20 -11.28
C GLU A 55 0.52 5.67 -12.46
N LEU A 56 0.37 6.27 -13.63
CA LEU A 56 1.19 5.95 -14.80
C LEU A 56 2.70 6.19 -14.53
N VAL A 57 3.02 7.30 -13.89
CA VAL A 57 4.41 7.63 -13.53
C VAL A 57 4.97 6.63 -12.52
N ASP A 58 4.23 6.34 -11.45
CA ASP A 58 4.71 5.46 -10.37
C ASP A 58 4.86 3.99 -10.81
N TRP A 59 3.94 3.48 -11.62
CA TRP A 59 3.86 2.04 -11.93
C TRP A 59 4.36 1.65 -13.31
N VAL A 60 4.47 2.58 -14.25
CA VAL A 60 4.93 2.28 -15.60
C VAL A 60 6.23 3.00 -15.93
N ILE A 61 6.26 4.33 -15.78
CA ILE A 61 7.40 5.14 -16.21
C ILE A 61 8.59 4.92 -15.28
N ARG A 62 8.38 5.08 -13.97
CA ARG A 62 9.43 4.92 -12.96
C ARG A 62 10.14 3.56 -13.04
N PRO A 63 9.44 2.40 -13.09
CA PRO A 63 10.12 1.11 -13.21
C PRO A 63 10.92 0.97 -14.50
N ARG A 64 10.44 1.51 -15.62
CA ARG A 64 11.16 1.49 -16.90
C ARG A 64 12.43 2.33 -16.84
N LEU A 65 12.39 3.50 -16.23
CA LEU A 65 13.55 4.35 -16.06
C LEU A 65 14.58 3.71 -15.12
N LEU A 66 14.13 3.09 -14.02
CA LEU A 66 15.01 2.37 -13.09
C LEU A 66 15.67 1.13 -13.71
N ALA A 67 15.11 0.58 -14.79
CA ALA A 67 15.70 -0.53 -15.52
C ALA A 67 16.88 -0.10 -16.44
N ILE A 68 17.07 1.19 -16.64
CA ILE A 68 18.19 1.71 -17.45
C ILE A 68 19.48 1.59 -16.62
N PRO A 69 20.54 0.95 -17.17
CA PRO A 69 21.81 0.85 -16.47
C PRO A 69 22.38 2.23 -16.11
N GLY A 70 22.79 2.38 -14.84
CA GLY A 70 23.33 3.64 -14.35
C GLY A 70 22.29 4.58 -13.71
N VAL A 71 21.00 4.34 -13.86
CA VAL A 71 19.96 5.09 -13.14
C VAL A 71 19.80 4.51 -11.74
N ALA A 72 20.25 5.26 -10.74
CA ALA A 72 20.22 4.83 -9.34
C ALA A 72 18.87 5.10 -8.67
N GLN A 73 18.19 6.19 -9.06
CA GLN A 73 16.95 6.62 -8.43
C GLN A 73 16.07 7.42 -9.40
N VAL A 74 14.76 7.26 -9.25
CA VAL A 74 13.73 8.08 -9.92
C VAL A 74 12.72 8.51 -8.86
N ILE A 75 12.57 9.80 -8.66
CA ILE A 75 11.70 10.38 -7.63
C ILE A 75 10.52 11.06 -8.33
N PRO A 76 9.30 10.52 -8.26
CA PRO A 76 8.11 11.21 -8.72
C PRO A 76 7.71 12.30 -7.71
N ILE A 77 7.57 13.54 -8.20
CA ILE A 77 7.15 14.70 -7.41
C ILE A 77 5.83 15.22 -7.98
N GLY A 78 4.93 15.67 -7.12
CA GLY A 78 3.63 16.20 -7.55
C GLY A 78 2.61 15.14 -7.95
N GLY A 79 1.54 15.59 -8.62
CA GLY A 79 0.39 14.76 -8.96
C GLY A 79 -0.47 14.40 -7.74
N GLU A 80 -1.39 13.45 -7.94
CA GLU A 80 -2.33 12.99 -6.93
C GLU A 80 -2.19 11.49 -6.71
N VAL A 81 -1.66 11.09 -5.56
CA VAL A 81 -1.53 9.66 -5.22
C VAL A 81 -2.89 9.10 -4.88
N ARG A 82 -3.36 8.11 -5.67
CA ARG A 82 -4.64 7.43 -5.46
C ARG A 82 -4.63 6.65 -4.15
N GLN A 83 -5.70 6.79 -3.37
CA GLN A 83 -5.96 5.97 -2.18
C GLN A 83 -7.43 5.58 -2.11
N TYR A 84 -7.71 4.46 -1.46
CA TYR A 84 -9.07 4.14 -1.01
C TYR A 84 -9.39 4.99 0.21
N ARG A 85 -10.50 5.70 0.16
CA ARG A 85 -11.00 6.45 1.30
C ARG A 85 -12.30 5.84 1.78
N VAL A 86 -12.34 5.48 3.04
CA VAL A 86 -13.53 5.02 3.74
C VAL A 86 -14.03 6.17 4.61
N LYS A 87 -15.27 6.60 4.36
CA LYS A 87 -15.96 7.66 5.11
C LYS A 87 -17.07 7.04 5.96
N PRO A 88 -16.80 6.73 7.23
CA PRO A 88 -17.81 6.11 8.11
C PRO A 88 -18.99 7.04 8.35
N ASN A 89 -20.20 6.47 8.40
CA ASN A 89 -21.41 7.17 8.82
C ASN A 89 -21.73 6.81 10.28
N PRO A 90 -21.53 7.72 11.24
CA PRO A 90 -21.72 7.42 12.66
C PRO A 90 -23.14 6.97 13.01
N SER A 91 -24.17 7.53 12.34
CA SER A 91 -25.56 7.16 12.60
C SER A 91 -25.86 5.73 12.17
N GLN A 92 -25.36 5.30 11.01
CA GLN A 92 -25.51 3.93 10.54
C GLN A 92 -24.69 2.95 11.39
N MET A 93 -23.48 3.33 11.79
CA MET A 93 -22.66 2.52 12.69
C MET A 93 -23.37 2.28 14.03
N MET A 94 -23.95 3.31 14.64
CA MET A 94 -24.72 3.18 15.87
C MET A 94 -25.97 2.33 15.70
N SER A 95 -26.71 2.49 14.62
CA SER A 95 -27.94 1.72 14.36
C SER A 95 -27.68 0.22 14.16
N LEU A 96 -26.50 -0.14 13.65
CA LEU A 96 -26.09 -1.52 13.39
C LEU A 96 -25.14 -2.08 14.47
N ASP A 97 -24.93 -1.34 15.56
CA ASP A 97 -24.04 -1.71 16.67
C ASP A 97 -22.61 -2.08 16.18
N VAL A 98 -22.06 -1.24 15.30
CA VAL A 98 -20.68 -1.40 14.79
C VAL A 98 -19.80 -0.32 15.38
N SER A 99 -18.76 -0.71 16.10
CA SER A 99 -17.78 0.22 16.66
C SER A 99 -16.73 0.62 15.62
N LEU A 100 -16.06 1.75 15.86
CA LEU A 100 -14.91 2.18 15.05
C LEU A 100 -13.75 1.16 15.13
N GLU A 101 -13.63 0.45 16.24
CA GLU A 101 -12.65 -0.61 16.42
C GLU A 101 -12.94 -1.80 15.50
N ASN A 102 -14.21 -2.24 15.41
CA ASN A 102 -14.63 -3.29 14.47
C ASN A 102 -14.27 -2.90 13.03
N LEU A 103 -14.58 -1.68 12.62
CA LEU A 103 -14.26 -1.16 11.30
C LEU A 103 -12.74 -1.13 11.06
N SER A 104 -11.98 -0.59 12.00
CA SER A 104 -10.51 -0.50 11.89
C SER A 104 -9.87 -1.90 11.79
N HIS A 105 -10.33 -2.83 12.61
CA HIS A 105 -9.84 -4.22 12.60
C HIS A 105 -10.11 -4.90 11.26
N ALA A 106 -11.33 -4.80 10.74
CA ALA A 106 -11.71 -5.39 9.45
C ALA A 106 -10.88 -4.81 8.28
N LEU A 107 -10.67 -3.49 8.27
CA LEU A 107 -9.85 -2.83 7.26
C LEU A 107 -8.38 -3.24 7.33
N HIS A 108 -7.81 -3.43 8.52
CA HIS A 108 -6.45 -3.93 8.69
C HIS A 108 -6.30 -5.36 8.20
N GLN A 109 -7.27 -6.22 8.49
CA GLN A 109 -7.26 -7.60 8.01
C GLN A 109 -7.44 -7.71 6.49
N PHE A 110 -8.24 -6.83 5.89
CA PHE A 110 -8.46 -6.81 4.45
C PHE A 110 -7.16 -6.56 3.66
N GLY A 111 -6.26 -5.71 4.17
CA GLY A 111 -4.95 -5.44 3.55
C GLY A 111 -3.86 -6.47 3.88
N ALA A 112 -4.10 -7.39 4.81
CA ALA A 112 -3.11 -8.36 5.24
C ALA A 112 -3.06 -9.58 4.32
N ASN A 113 -1.86 -9.91 3.84
CA ASN A 113 -1.63 -11.18 3.15
C ASN A 113 -1.58 -12.32 4.21
N THR A 114 -2.70 -12.98 4.42
CA THR A 114 -2.74 -14.18 5.25
C THR A 114 -2.46 -15.41 4.41
N GLY A 115 -1.48 -16.22 4.81
CA GLY A 115 -1.27 -17.54 4.22
C GLY A 115 -2.49 -18.42 4.51
N GLY A 116 -3.13 -18.98 3.49
CA GLY A 116 -4.32 -19.83 3.62
C GLY A 116 -4.00 -21.27 4.05
N GLY A 117 -2.72 -21.60 4.31
CA GLY A 117 -2.30 -22.96 4.61
C GLY A 117 -2.31 -23.89 3.39
N PHE A 118 -2.40 -25.19 3.65
CA PHE A 118 -2.38 -26.23 2.62
C PHE A 118 -3.64 -27.09 2.74
N VAL A 119 -4.18 -27.53 1.62
CA VAL A 119 -5.26 -28.54 1.56
C VAL A 119 -4.74 -29.75 0.80
N ASN A 120 -4.82 -30.92 1.44
CA ASN A 120 -4.51 -32.19 0.81
C ASN A 120 -5.78 -32.78 0.17
N GLN A 121 -5.76 -32.95 -1.15
CA GLN A 121 -6.86 -33.52 -1.90
C GLN A 121 -6.31 -34.50 -2.97
N HIS A 122 -6.74 -35.73 -2.97
CA HIS A 122 -6.33 -36.78 -3.93
C HIS A 122 -4.80 -36.94 -4.03
N ASP A 123 -4.12 -37.12 -2.88
CA ASP A 123 -2.65 -37.28 -2.76
C ASP A 123 -1.83 -36.08 -3.35
N ARG A 124 -2.47 -34.92 -3.47
CA ARG A 124 -1.82 -33.69 -3.86
C ARG A 124 -2.04 -32.61 -2.81
N GLU A 125 -0.97 -31.89 -2.53
CA GLU A 125 -0.98 -30.73 -1.65
C GLU A 125 -1.21 -29.47 -2.46
N TYR A 126 -2.27 -28.72 -2.14
CA TYR A 126 -2.60 -27.44 -2.75
C TYR A 126 -2.32 -26.32 -1.76
N VAL A 127 -1.48 -25.36 -2.16
CA VAL A 127 -1.25 -24.15 -1.40
C VAL A 127 -2.43 -23.19 -1.60
N ILE A 128 -3.12 -22.86 -0.52
CA ILE A 128 -4.15 -21.83 -0.55
C ILE A 128 -3.47 -20.48 -0.47
N ARG A 129 -3.53 -19.72 -1.55
CA ARG A 129 -3.06 -18.35 -1.59
C ARG A 129 -4.25 -17.40 -1.44
N ASN A 130 -4.31 -16.69 -0.32
CA ASN A 130 -5.25 -15.59 -0.17
C ASN A 130 -4.71 -14.38 -0.94
N VAL A 131 -5.39 -13.97 -2.02
CA VAL A 131 -5.05 -12.77 -2.80
C VAL A 131 -5.87 -11.61 -2.24
N SER A 132 -5.37 -10.98 -1.17
CA SER A 132 -6.05 -9.86 -0.51
C SER A 132 -5.79 -8.48 -1.15
N ARG A 133 -4.99 -8.42 -2.22
CA ARG A 133 -4.81 -7.17 -2.99
C ARG A 133 -5.96 -6.97 -3.95
N THR A 134 -6.96 -6.23 -3.50
CA THR A 134 -8.02 -5.78 -4.41
C THR A 134 -7.58 -4.56 -5.22
N ARG A 135 -8.13 -4.47 -6.44
CA ARG A 135 -8.09 -3.27 -7.28
C ARG A 135 -9.49 -2.69 -7.50
N ALA A 136 -10.51 -3.37 -7.02
CA ALA A 136 -11.90 -2.97 -7.18
C ALA A 136 -12.45 -2.36 -5.90
N LEU A 137 -13.15 -1.24 -6.02
CA LEU A 137 -13.88 -0.62 -4.90
C LEU A 137 -14.95 -1.55 -4.34
N ASP A 138 -15.54 -2.39 -5.19
CA ASP A 138 -16.64 -3.28 -4.80
C ASP A 138 -16.18 -4.39 -3.85
N ASP A 139 -14.93 -4.86 -3.97
CA ASP A 139 -14.38 -5.82 -3.00
C ASP A 139 -14.31 -5.20 -1.61
N LEU A 140 -13.90 -3.93 -1.54
CA LEU A 140 -13.84 -3.21 -0.26
C LEU A 140 -15.23 -2.87 0.26
N ARG A 141 -16.18 -2.49 -0.60
CA ARG A 141 -17.58 -2.23 -0.24
C ARG A 141 -18.28 -3.45 0.35
N ASN A 142 -17.94 -4.64 -0.16
CA ASN A 142 -18.50 -5.92 0.28
C ASN A 142 -17.75 -6.54 1.47
N LEU A 143 -16.72 -5.85 2.00
CA LEU A 143 -16.00 -6.31 3.18
C LEU A 143 -16.96 -6.44 4.37
N ILE A 144 -17.01 -7.63 4.99
CA ILE A 144 -17.77 -7.83 6.22
C ILE A 144 -17.00 -7.23 7.38
N VAL A 145 -17.60 -6.25 8.06
CA VAL A 145 -16.99 -5.50 9.16
C VAL A 145 -17.43 -6.00 10.53
N ALA A 146 -18.60 -6.62 10.61
CA ALA A 146 -19.14 -7.22 11.82
C ALA A 146 -20.22 -8.25 11.48
N GLU A 147 -20.56 -9.09 12.47
CA GLU A 147 -21.73 -9.97 12.42
C GLU A 147 -22.57 -9.67 13.67
N ARG A 148 -23.88 -9.50 13.49
CA ARG A 148 -24.84 -9.26 14.57
C ARG A 148 -26.07 -10.14 14.38
N HIS A 149 -26.40 -10.94 15.40
CA HIS A 149 -27.55 -11.84 15.36
C HIS A 149 -27.58 -12.79 14.15
N GLY A 150 -26.41 -13.25 13.68
CA GLY A 150 -26.27 -14.10 12.50
C GLY A 150 -26.40 -13.37 11.16
N VAL A 151 -26.46 -12.03 11.18
CA VAL A 151 -26.48 -11.20 9.96
C VAL A 151 -25.13 -10.50 9.79
N SER A 152 -24.54 -10.71 8.62
CA SER A 152 -23.27 -10.06 8.26
C SER A 152 -23.52 -8.61 7.83
N ILE A 153 -22.72 -7.69 8.36
CA ILE A 153 -22.77 -6.26 8.06
C ILE A 153 -21.61 -5.93 7.13
N ALA A 154 -21.92 -5.49 5.92
CA ALA A 154 -20.93 -5.07 4.95
C ALA A 154 -20.52 -3.60 5.14
N LEU A 155 -19.29 -3.26 4.73
CA LEU A 155 -18.76 -1.90 4.83
C LEU A 155 -19.65 -0.87 4.14
N SER A 156 -20.25 -1.20 3.00
CA SER A 156 -21.17 -0.33 2.25
C SER A 156 -22.44 0.07 3.03
N GLN A 157 -22.78 -0.66 4.09
CA GLN A 157 -23.94 -0.33 4.93
C GLN A 157 -23.63 0.73 5.98
N ILE A 158 -22.35 0.95 6.29
CA ILE A 158 -21.91 1.84 7.37
C ILE A 158 -20.93 2.93 6.93
N ALA A 159 -20.47 2.87 5.67
CA ALA A 159 -19.48 3.83 5.16
C ALA A 159 -19.59 3.99 3.64
N ASP A 160 -19.25 5.18 3.16
CA ASP A 160 -18.98 5.43 1.75
C ASP A 160 -17.53 5.09 1.44
N VAL A 161 -17.32 4.42 0.28
CA VAL A 161 -15.99 4.02 -0.19
C VAL A 161 -15.76 4.55 -1.58
N GLU A 162 -14.71 5.34 -1.74
CA GLU A 162 -14.36 5.98 -3.00
C GLU A 162 -12.84 6.10 -3.20
N PHE A 163 -12.43 6.38 -4.44
CA PHE A 163 -11.07 6.80 -4.71
C PHE A 163 -10.93 8.30 -4.45
N GLU A 164 -9.97 8.67 -3.63
CA GLU A 164 -9.61 10.06 -3.42
C GLU A 164 -8.09 10.25 -3.46
N PRO A 165 -7.62 11.46 -3.77
CA PRO A 165 -6.21 11.77 -3.65
C PRO A 165 -5.76 11.71 -2.19
N ARG A 166 -4.54 11.23 -1.99
CA ARG A 166 -3.88 11.28 -0.68
C ARG A 166 -3.81 12.74 -0.21
N VAL A 167 -4.16 12.95 1.06
CA VAL A 167 -4.03 14.28 1.68
C VAL A 167 -2.56 14.70 1.65
N LYS A 168 -2.28 15.83 1.03
CA LYS A 168 -0.94 16.45 1.03
C LYS A 168 -0.70 17.02 2.43
N ARG A 169 0.41 16.63 3.03
CA ARG A 169 0.83 17.08 4.37
C ARG A 169 2.09 17.95 4.31
N GLY A 170 2.20 18.78 3.30
CA GLY A 170 3.39 19.52 2.95
C GLY A 170 4.26 18.74 1.96
N ASP A 171 4.79 19.40 0.98
CA ASP A 171 5.86 18.94 0.10
C ASP A 171 7.14 19.66 0.52
#